data_983ecd42bdba1ed769d45f4b1f97c7d4
#
_entry.id   983ecd42bdba1ed769d45f4b1f97c7d4
#
_cell.length_a   1.000
_cell.length_b   1.000
_cell.length_c   1.000
_cell.angle_alpha   90.00
_cell.angle_beta   90.00
_cell.angle_gamma   90.00
#
_symmetry.space_group_name_H-M   'P 1'
#
loop_
_entity.id
_entity.type
_entity.pdbx_description
1 polymer ?
#
loop_
_entity_poly.entity_id
_entity_poly.type
_entity_poly.pdbx_seq_one_letter_code
_entity_poly.pdbx_strand_id
1 'polypeptide(L)'
;LSKLPGEIVSANAYMGVEGILKALDMGADVVITGRVADPAIFMAPAIHAFGWSLEDWDKLGKGTMMGHLLECGGQVTGGYFAEPGKKDVPGLGHLGFPIAEIAEDGSFFLTKVPEAGGMVTVETCSEQIVYEIHDPENYLTPDVVANFKQVSFTELEKDKVKVEGAAGKPKTETFKCSIGYKDCFIGDGEISYGGTGCVARGKLALEILRERLELVAPGVFDELKFDLIGCNSLYWSSDCQYNQEPSEVRVRVAGRAKTRTEADIIGNEVEALYTNGPAGGCGAVKHTRDIVSVASILVSRYDVKPEAELFTV
;
A
#
# COMPACT_ATOMS: atom_id res chain seq x y z
N LEU A 1 24.06 7.46 -0.01
CA LEU A 1 23.75 7.22 1.41
C LEU A 1 24.23 8.37 2.30
N SER A 2 25.39 8.95 2.06
CA SER A 2 25.95 10.08 2.84
C SER A 2 25.10 11.36 2.87
N LYS A 3 24.05 11.44 2.09
CA LYS A 3 23.10 12.58 2.05
C LYS A 3 21.83 12.33 2.85
N LEU A 4 21.64 11.13 3.44
CA LEU A 4 20.49 10.85 4.28
C LEU A 4 20.61 11.61 5.61
N PRO A 5 19.52 12.22 6.09
CA PRO A 5 19.58 13.10 7.27
C PRO A 5 19.67 12.33 8.60
N GLY A 6 19.41 11.03 8.62
CA GLY A 6 19.36 10.24 9.84
C GLY A 6 20.12 8.93 9.79
N GLU A 7 20.15 8.24 10.93
CA GLU A 7 20.76 6.92 11.09
C GLU A 7 20.01 5.87 10.24
N ILE A 8 20.78 5.08 9.46
CA ILE A 8 20.23 3.97 8.68
C ILE A 8 19.86 2.83 9.64
N VAL A 9 18.62 2.37 9.60
CA VAL A 9 18.09 1.30 10.45
C VAL A 9 17.79 0.02 9.68
N SER A 10 17.64 0.10 8.35
CA SER A 10 17.42 -1.07 7.51
C SER A 10 17.88 -0.84 6.07
N ALA A 11 18.23 -1.94 5.39
CA ALA A 11 18.50 -1.96 3.96
C ALA A 11 17.97 -3.27 3.39
N ASN A 12 17.00 -3.19 2.46
CA ASN A 12 16.32 -4.35 1.90
C ASN A 12 16.35 -4.28 0.38
N ALA A 13 17.12 -5.19 -0.24
CA ALA A 13 17.05 -5.39 -1.67
C ALA A 13 15.74 -6.09 -2.03
N TYR A 14 15.08 -5.59 -3.08
CA TYR A 14 13.83 -6.17 -3.61
C TYR A 14 14.18 -7.33 -4.51
N MET A 15 14.12 -8.55 -3.94
CA MET A 15 14.57 -9.80 -4.57
C MET A 15 13.48 -10.43 -5.44
N GLY A 16 13.87 -11.35 -6.30
CA GLY A 16 12.98 -12.15 -7.14
C GLY A 16 12.82 -13.60 -6.67
N VAL A 17 12.56 -14.46 -7.62
CA VAL A 17 12.26 -15.91 -7.40
C VAL A 17 13.45 -16.74 -6.95
N GLU A 18 14.69 -16.31 -7.17
CA GLU A 18 15.89 -17.16 -7.03
C GLU A 18 16.04 -17.76 -5.63
N GLY A 19 15.75 -16.99 -4.56
CA GLY A 19 15.81 -17.51 -3.18
C GLY A 19 14.69 -18.51 -2.89
N ILE A 20 13.51 -18.28 -3.42
CA ILE A 20 12.35 -19.17 -3.26
C ILE A 20 12.60 -20.49 -4.00
N LEU A 21 13.12 -20.44 -5.22
CA LEU A 21 13.46 -21.63 -5.99
C LEU A 21 14.50 -22.49 -5.27
N LYS A 22 15.55 -21.89 -4.71
CA LYS A 22 16.53 -22.62 -3.90
C LYS A 22 15.89 -23.36 -2.72
N ALA A 23 14.95 -22.71 -2.02
CA ALA A 23 14.24 -23.33 -0.91
C ALA A 23 13.35 -24.50 -1.38
N LEU A 24 12.64 -24.34 -2.49
CA LEU A 24 11.81 -25.38 -3.09
C LEU A 24 12.67 -26.57 -3.57
N ASP A 25 13.83 -26.32 -4.20
CA ASP A 25 14.77 -27.35 -4.65
C ASP A 25 15.38 -28.14 -3.46
N MET A 26 15.47 -27.52 -2.28
CA MET A 26 15.87 -28.20 -1.04
C MET A 26 14.73 -29.03 -0.41
N GLY A 27 13.52 -28.99 -0.96
CA GLY A 27 12.35 -29.73 -0.50
C GLY A 27 11.61 -29.05 0.65
N ALA A 28 11.65 -27.72 0.75
CA ALA A 28 10.92 -27.00 1.79
C ALA A 28 9.40 -27.07 1.58
N ASP A 29 8.65 -27.45 2.62
CA ASP A 29 7.18 -27.42 2.64
C ASP A 29 6.63 -26.02 2.90
N VAL A 30 7.39 -25.19 3.62
CA VAL A 30 7.06 -23.79 3.94
C VAL A 30 8.28 -22.93 3.66
N VAL A 31 8.09 -21.86 2.90
CA VAL A 31 9.15 -20.90 2.55
C VAL A 31 8.84 -19.55 3.18
N ILE A 32 9.74 -19.07 4.05
CA ILE A 32 9.69 -17.72 4.62
C ILE A 32 10.79 -16.89 3.97
N THR A 33 10.42 -15.76 3.37
CA THR A 33 11.37 -14.89 2.68
C THR A 33 11.60 -13.58 3.43
N GLY A 34 12.72 -12.94 3.16
CA GLY A 34 12.85 -11.50 3.37
C GLY A 34 12.04 -10.71 2.34
N ARG A 35 12.52 -9.53 1.93
CA ARG A 35 11.84 -8.72 0.92
C ARG A 35 12.01 -9.34 -0.48
N VAL A 36 10.88 -9.75 -1.06
CA VAL A 36 10.80 -10.21 -2.45
C VAL A 36 9.71 -9.43 -3.20
N ALA A 37 9.73 -9.44 -4.53
CA ALA A 37 8.64 -8.93 -5.34
C ALA A 37 7.39 -9.77 -5.09
N ASP A 38 6.25 -9.11 -4.88
CA ASP A 38 5.01 -9.79 -4.53
C ASP A 38 4.60 -10.84 -5.59
N PRO A 39 4.70 -10.58 -6.90
CA PRO A 39 4.46 -11.59 -7.93
C PRO A 39 5.41 -12.80 -7.85
N ALA A 40 6.62 -12.64 -7.32
CA ALA A 40 7.60 -13.73 -7.25
C ALA A 40 7.15 -14.88 -6.34
N ILE A 41 6.35 -14.59 -5.31
CA ILE A 41 5.81 -15.60 -4.38
C ILE A 41 4.94 -16.60 -5.12
N PHE A 42 4.18 -16.13 -6.10
CA PHE A 42 3.26 -16.96 -6.89
C PHE A 42 3.93 -17.56 -8.13
N MET A 43 4.87 -16.83 -8.74
CA MET A 43 5.58 -17.27 -9.94
C MET A 43 6.60 -18.37 -9.64
N ALA A 44 7.30 -18.32 -8.51
CA ALA A 44 8.34 -19.30 -8.18
C ALA A 44 7.83 -20.74 -8.12
N PRO A 45 6.68 -21.09 -7.50
CA PRO A 45 6.12 -22.43 -7.55
C PRO A 45 5.83 -22.91 -8.97
N ALA A 46 5.35 -22.06 -9.87
CA ALA A 46 5.11 -22.41 -11.27
C ALA A 46 6.42 -22.69 -12.00
N ILE A 47 7.44 -21.85 -11.83
CA ILE A 47 8.79 -22.08 -12.37
C ILE A 47 9.33 -23.43 -11.92
N HIS A 48 9.25 -23.71 -10.61
CA HIS A 48 9.75 -24.97 -10.03
C HIS A 48 8.99 -26.19 -10.55
N ALA A 49 7.65 -26.12 -10.63
CA ALA A 49 6.81 -27.23 -11.05
C ALA A 49 6.99 -27.58 -12.55
N PHE A 50 7.13 -26.57 -13.42
CA PHE A 50 7.20 -26.73 -14.87
C PHE A 50 8.63 -26.63 -15.42
N GLY A 51 9.63 -26.35 -14.61
CA GLY A 51 11.02 -26.22 -15.04
C GLY A 51 11.24 -25.04 -16.00
N TRP A 52 10.54 -23.91 -15.83
CA TRP A 52 10.70 -22.76 -16.71
C TRP A 52 12.12 -22.18 -16.64
N SER A 53 12.67 -21.84 -17.81
CA SER A 53 13.92 -21.09 -17.84
C SER A 53 13.76 -19.69 -17.27
N LEU A 54 14.73 -19.23 -16.48
CA LEU A 54 14.80 -17.86 -15.98
C LEU A 54 15.16 -16.83 -17.08
N GLU A 55 15.32 -17.30 -18.33
CA GLU A 55 15.51 -16.50 -19.54
C GLU A 55 14.31 -16.58 -20.49
N ASP A 56 13.29 -17.35 -20.16
CA ASP A 56 12.02 -17.36 -20.89
C ASP A 56 11.16 -16.17 -20.47
N TRP A 57 11.52 -15.01 -20.96
CA TRP A 57 10.92 -13.74 -20.58
C TRP A 57 9.40 -13.70 -20.78
N ASP A 58 8.88 -14.38 -21.77
CA ASP A 58 7.44 -14.42 -22.04
C ASP A 58 6.71 -15.23 -20.97
N LYS A 59 7.21 -16.38 -20.58
CA LYS A 59 6.64 -17.15 -19.45
C LYS A 59 6.78 -16.40 -18.12
N LEU A 60 7.93 -15.76 -17.88
CA LEU A 60 8.12 -14.94 -16.70
C LEU A 60 7.18 -13.71 -16.67
N GLY A 61 6.92 -13.10 -17.82
CA GLY A 61 5.93 -12.03 -17.95
C GLY A 61 4.51 -12.49 -17.61
N LYS A 62 4.10 -13.67 -18.11
CA LYS A 62 2.80 -14.30 -17.76
C LYS A 62 2.73 -14.67 -16.27
N GLY A 63 3.79 -15.26 -15.72
CA GLY A 63 3.90 -15.57 -14.29
C GLY A 63 3.85 -14.34 -13.40
N THR A 64 4.47 -13.25 -13.84
CA THR A 64 4.40 -11.94 -13.15
C THR A 64 2.98 -11.38 -13.16
N MET A 65 2.27 -11.46 -14.31
CA MET A 65 0.87 -11.06 -14.40
C MET A 65 -0.01 -11.90 -13.48
N MET A 66 0.17 -13.22 -13.48
CA MET A 66 -0.54 -14.11 -12.57
C MET A 66 -0.31 -13.69 -11.10
N GLY A 67 0.94 -13.49 -10.71
CA GLY A 67 1.29 -13.08 -9.36
C GLY A 67 0.71 -11.71 -8.98
N HIS A 68 0.72 -10.74 -9.90
CA HIS A 68 0.12 -9.42 -9.69
C HIS A 68 -1.40 -9.50 -9.47
N LEU A 69 -2.10 -10.39 -10.15
CA LEU A 69 -3.53 -10.61 -9.95
C LEU A 69 -3.87 -11.43 -8.69
N LEU A 70 -2.90 -12.16 -8.13
CA LEU A 70 -3.06 -12.95 -6.90
C LEU A 70 -2.64 -12.19 -5.63
N GLU A 71 -1.74 -11.24 -5.75
CA GLU A 71 -1.32 -10.41 -4.62
C GLU A 71 -2.46 -9.52 -4.11
N CYS A 72 -2.25 -8.79 -3.03
CA CYS A 72 -3.27 -7.92 -2.42
C CYS A 72 -4.52 -8.66 -1.91
N GLY A 73 -4.38 -9.93 -1.54
CA GLY A 73 -5.44 -10.71 -0.91
C GLY A 73 -6.68 -10.86 -1.78
N GLY A 74 -7.82 -10.42 -1.30
CA GLY A 74 -9.10 -10.52 -2.01
C GLY A 74 -9.40 -9.38 -2.98
N GLN A 75 -8.43 -8.58 -3.42
CA GLN A 75 -8.71 -7.42 -4.27
C GLN A 75 -9.32 -7.84 -5.61
N VAL A 76 -8.73 -8.79 -6.33
CA VAL A 76 -9.25 -9.27 -7.61
C VAL A 76 -10.59 -10.03 -7.46
N THR A 77 -10.90 -10.50 -6.26
CA THR A 77 -12.21 -11.10 -5.94
C THR A 77 -13.25 -10.08 -5.46
N GLY A 78 -12.98 -8.79 -5.63
CA GLY A 78 -13.93 -7.70 -5.40
C GLY A 78 -13.72 -6.90 -4.10
N GLY A 79 -12.65 -7.17 -3.33
CA GLY A 79 -12.38 -6.51 -2.05
C GLY A 79 -12.22 -5.00 -2.14
N TYR A 80 -11.59 -4.47 -3.15
CA TYR A 80 -11.41 -3.02 -3.40
C TYR A 80 -12.41 -2.48 -4.42
N PHE A 81 -13.04 -3.35 -5.19
CA PHE A 81 -13.94 -3.04 -6.29
C PHE A 81 -15.32 -2.56 -5.82
N ALA A 82 -15.79 -3.03 -4.65
CA ALA A 82 -17.16 -2.85 -4.19
C ALA A 82 -17.57 -1.38 -4.01
N GLU A 83 -18.67 -0.98 -4.68
CA GLU A 83 -19.34 0.32 -4.52
C GLU A 83 -20.85 0.08 -4.43
N PRO A 84 -21.46 0.17 -3.22
CA PRO A 84 -22.86 -0.20 -3.02
C PRO A 84 -23.84 0.47 -4.00
N GLY A 85 -24.68 -0.34 -4.67
CA GLY A 85 -25.64 0.13 -5.66
C GLY A 85 -25.08 0.41 -7.06
N LYS A 86 -23.78 0.19 -7.29
CA LYS A 86 -23.14 0.31 -8.60
C LYS A 86 -22.28 -0.89 -8.93
N LYS A 87 -21.42 -1.29 -8.01
CA LYS A 87 -20.50 -2.43 -8.11
C LYS A 87 -20.73 -3.31 -6.88
N ASP A 88 -21.87 -4.00 -6.86
CA ASP A 88 -22.23 -4.85 -5.73
C ASP A 88 -21.43 -6.14 -5.75
N VAL A 89 -20.76 -6.45 -4.64
CA VAL A 89 -19.97 -7.67 -4.44
C VAL A 89 -20.60 -8.51 -3.34
N PRO A 90 -20.95 -9.77 -3.61
CA PRO A 90 -21.62 -10.61 -2.61
C PRO A 90 -20.65 -11.08 -1.53
N GLY A 91 -21.13 -11.15 -0.29
CA GLY A 91 -20.47 -11.84 0.82
C GLY A 91 -19.08 -11.28 1.20
N LEU A 92 -18.86 -9.97 1.15
CA LEU A 92 -17.59 -9.33 1.50
C LEU A 92 -17.05 -9.69 2.89
N GLY A 93 -17.95 -10.00 3.85
CA GLY A 93 -17.53 -10.46 5.18
C GLY A 93 -16.90 -11.86 5.20
N HIS A 94 -17.04 -12.62 4.12
CA HIS A 94 -16.45 -13.95 3.92
C HIS A 94 -15.67 -14.01 2.59
N LEU A 95 -15.05 -12.90 2.21
CA LEU A 95 -14.34 -12.75 0.95
C LEU A 95 -13.29 -13.86 0.77
N GLY A 96 -13.38 -14.60 -0.34
CA GLY A 96 -12.39 -15.59 -0.74
C GLY A 96 -11.20 -14.95 -1.46
N PHE A 97 -10.01 -15.50 -1.24
CA PHE A 97 -8.84 -15.11 -2.01
C PHE A 97 -8.86 -15.78 -3.39
N PRO A 98 -8.21 -15.17 -4.40
CA PRO A 98 -8.17 -15.72 -5.75
C PRO A 98 -7.35 -17.01 -5.82
N ILE A 99 -7.69 -17.81 -6.82
CA ILE A 99 -6.94 -18.99 -7.24
C ILE A 99 -6.57 -18.79 -8.70
N ALA A 100 -5.32 -19.03 -9.07
CA ALA A 100 -4.91 -19.16 -10.46
C ALA A 100 -4.67 -20.62 -10.80
N GLU A 101 -5.27 -21.08 -11.89
CA GLU A 101 -4.96 -22.36 -12.50
C GLU A 101 -4.08 -22.10 -13.73
N ILE A 102 -2.81 -22.50 -13.64
CA ILE A 102 -1.78 -22.23 -14.65
C ILE A 102 -1.31 -23.50 -15.35
N ALA A 103 -1.08 -23.41 -16.64
CA ALA A 103 -0.53 -24.48 -17.47
C ALA A 103 0.98 -24.28 -17.71
N GLU A 104 1.65 -25.31 -18.24
CA GLU A 104 3.10 -25.32 -18.51
C GLU A 104 3.55 -24.21 -19.48
N ASP A 105 2.69 -23.79 -20.40
CA ASP A 105 2.95 -22.71 -21.35
C ASP A 105 2.74 -21.31 -20.76
N GLY A 106 2.41 -21.24 -19.46
CA GLY A 106 2.12 -20.01 -18.73
C GLY A 106 0.73 -19.42 -18.98
N SER A 107 -0.14 -20.10 -19.75
CA SER A 107 -1.54 -19.71 -19.84
C SER A 107 -2.27 -20.01 -18.54
N PHE A 108 -3.18 -19.12 -18.11
CA PHE A 108 -3.89 -19.30 -16.85
C PHE A 108 -5.28 -18.67 -16.87
N PHE A 109 -6.08 -19.10 -15.91
CA PHE A 109 -7.32 -18.42 -15.57
C PHE A 109 -7.42 -18.22 -14.06
N LEU A 110 -8.21 -17.22 -13.67
CA LEU A 110 -8.50 -16.88 -12.29
C LEU A 110 -9.85 -17.44 -11.90
N THR A 111 -9.92 -17.91 -10.66
CA THR A 111 -11.15 -18.35 -10.00
C THR A 111 -11.05 -18.11 -8.49
N LYS A 112 -12.00 -18.60 -7.72
CA LYS A 112 -12.02 -18.57 -6.26
C LYS A 112 -12.69 -19.82 -5.68
N VAL A 113 -12.57 -20.01 -4.38
CA VAL A 113 -13.31 -21.08 -3.69
C VAL A 113 -14.84 -20.85 -3.86
N PRO A 114 -15.60 -21.84 -4.34
CA PRO A 114 -17.03 -21.67 -4.67
C PRO A 114 -17.89 -21.14 -3.53
N GLU A 115 -17.67 -21.60 -2.31
CA GLU A 115 -18.44 -21.24 -1.11
C GLU A 115 -18.03 -19.91 -0.48
N ALA A 116 -16.91 -19.33 -0.91
CA ALA A 116 -16.46 -18.04 -0.42
C ALA A 116 -17.25 -16.88 -1.05
N GLY A 117 -17.34 -15.76 -0.33
CA GLY A 117 -17.83 -14.50 -0.86
C GLY A 117 -16.92 -13.93 -1.95
N GLY A 118 -17.32 -12.81 -2.50
CA GLY A 118 -16.64 -12.20 -3.62
C GLY A 118 -17.09 -12.74 -4.99
N MET A 119 -16.46 -12.22 -6.05
CA MET A 119 -16.70 -12.63 -7.43
C MET A 119 -15.43 -12.39 -8.26
N VAL A 120 -15.20 -13.21 -9.28
CA VAL A 120 -14.13 -13.01 -10.26
C VAL A 120 -14.77 -12.72 -11.60
N THR A 121 -14.63 -11.48 -12.07
CA THR A 121 -15.20 -11.00 -13.34
C THR A 121 -14.15 -10.23 -14.13
N VAL A 122 -14.47 -9.92 -15.39
CA VAL A 122 -13.61 -9.06 -16.22
C VAL A 122 -13.37 -7.70 -15.54
N GLU A 123 -14.38 -7.15 -14.87
CA GLU A 123 -14.30 -5.85 -14.22
C GLU A 123 -13.39 -5.89 -12.99
N THR A 124 -13.49 -6.92 -12.13
CA THR A 124 -12.62 -7.04 -10.94
C THR A 124 -11.16 -7.28 -11.34
N CYS A 125 -10.92 -8.06 -12.41
CA CYS A 125 -9.58 -8.26 -12.98
C CYS A 125 -9.03 -6.96 -13.58
N SER A 126 -9.89 -6.18 -14.26
CA SER A 126 -9.50 -4.89 -14.86
C SER A 126 -9.18 -3.83 -13.80
N GLU A 127 -9.84 -3.85 -12.65
CA GLU A 127 -9.52 -2.99 -11.51
C GLU A 127 -8.15 -3.35 -10.92
N GLN A 128 -7.89 -4.65 -10.71
CA GLN A 128 -6.63 -5.12 -10.14
C GLN A 128 -5.42 -4.85 -11.04
N ILE A 129 -5.56 -5.05 -12.38
CA ILE A 129 -4.41 -4.92 -13.29
C ILE A 129 -3.83 -3.50 -13.32
N VAL A 130 -4.64 -2.47 -13.06
CA VAL A 130 -4.18 -1.07 -13.05
C VAL A 130 -3.67 -0.63 -11.69
N TYR A 131 -3.83 -1.46 -10.65
CA TYR A 131 -3.41 -1.14 -9.29
C TYR A 131 -1.88 -1.10 -9.20
N GLU A 132 -1.33 0.03 -8.74
CA GLU A 132 0.12 0.26 -8.59
C GLU A 132 0.97 0.13 -9.88
N ILE A 133 0.36 0.01 -11.06
CA ILE A 133 1.06 -0.09 -12.34
C ILE A 133 1.12 1.30 -12.99
N HIS A 134 2.31 1.92 -12.98
CA HIS A 134 2.53 3.24 -13.58
C HIS A 134 2.82 3.17 -15.09
N ASP A 135 3.56 2.13 -15.53
CA ASP A 135 3.88 1.89 -16.94
C ASP A 135 3.56 0.42 -17.26
N PRO A 136 2.39 0.15 -17.86
CA PRO A 136 2.00 -1.22 -18.21
C PRO A 136 2.88 -1.88 -19.27
N GLU A 137 3.66 -1.11 -20.03
CA GLU A 137 4.59 -1.65 -21.02
C GLU A 137 5.93 -2.05 -20.40
N ASN A 138 6.29 -1.50 -19.25
CA ASN A 138 7.56 -1.72 -18.58
C ASN A 138 7.38 -1.86 -17.06
N TYR A 139 6.64 -2.85 -16.62
CA TYR A 139 6.54 -3.17 -15.20
C TYR A 139 7.80 -3.86 -14.72
N LEU A 140 8.64 -3.09 -14.01
CA LEU A 140 9.96 -3.53 -13.58
C LEU A 140 9.89 -4.43 -12.36
N THR A 141 10.22 -5.71 -12.52
CA THR A 141 10.41 -6.65 -11.42
C THR A 141 11.84 -7.16 -11.39
N PRO A 142 12.29 -7.78 -10.29
CA PRO A 142 13.60 -8.42 -10.23
C PRO A 142 13.82 -9.52 -11.28
N ASP A 143 12.77 -10.18 -11.72
CA ASP A 143 12.86 -11.38 -12.55
C ASP A 143 12.69 -11.11 -14.03
N VAL A 144 11.92 -10.08 -14.38
CA VAL A 144 11.54 -9.74 -15.74
C VAL A 144 11.07 -8.29 -15.81
N VAL A 145 11.22 -7.63 -16.95
CA VAL A 145 10.47 -6.41 -17.27
C VAL A 145 9.18 -6.88 -17.95
N ALA A 146 8.08 -6.94 -17.17
CA ALA A 146 6.82 -7.43 -17.66
C ALA A 146 6.10 -6.38 -18.52
N ASN A 147 5.35 -6.87 -19.52
CA ASN A 147 4.55 -6.04 -20.41
C ASN A 147 3.09 -6.49 -20.35
N PHE A 148 2.24 -5.61 -19.84
CA PHE A 148 0.80 -5.85 -19.65
C PHE A 148 -0.08 -5.07 -20.63
N LYS A 149 0.53 -4.35 -21.58
CA LYS A 149 -0.18 -3.47 -22.52
C LYS A 149 -1.23 -4.19 -23.38
N GLN A 150 -1.00 -5.47 -23.68
CA GLN A 150 -1.88 -6.29 -24.52
C GLN A 150 -2.72 -7.28 -23.70
N VAL A 151 -2.74 -7.14 -22.35
CA VAL A 151 -3.51 -8.04 -21.51
C VAL A 151 -4.99 -7.87 -21.77
N SER A 152 -5.66 -8.99 -21.89
CA SER A 152 -7.11 -9.09 -22.07
C SER A 152 -7.69 -10.15 -21.15
N PHE A 153 -8.93 -9.93 -20.77
CA PHE A 153 -9.71 -10.79 -19.89
C PHE A 153 -10.93 -11.34 -20.64
N THR A 154 -11.20 -12.62 -20.48
CA THR A 154 -12.37 -13.30 -21.08
C THR A 154 -13.05 -14.13 -20.01
N GLU A 155 -14.31 -13.82 -19.70
CA GLU A 155 -15.12 -14.63 -18.82
C GLU A 155 -15.45 -15.96 -19.50
N LEU A 156 -15.08 -17.08 -18.87
CA LEU A 156 -15.36 -18.43 -19.37
C LEU A 156 -16.68 -18.97 -18.79
N GLU A 157 -16.87 -18.73 -17.52
CA GLU A 157 -18.05 -19.09 -16.75
C GLU A 157 -18.08 -18.23 -15.47
N LYS A 158 -19.12 -18.35 -14.68
CA LYS A 158 -19.21 -17.60 -13.40
C LYS A 158 -17.97 -17.83 -12.53
N ASP A 159 -17.38 -16.74 -12.06
CA ASP A 159 -16.19 -16.74 -11.22
C ASP A 159 -14.95 -17.42 -11.88
N LYS A 160 -14.88 -17.40 -13.22
CA LYS A 160 -13.73 -17.95 -13.96
C LYS A 160 -13.36 -17.09 -15.16
N VAL A 161 -12.21 -16.42 -15.08
CA VAL A 161 -11.74 -15.46 -16.06
C VAL A 161 -10.39 -15.91 -16.62
N LYS A 162 -10.32 -16.06 -17.96
CA LYS A 162 -9.07 -16.31 -18.68
C LYS A 162 -8.29 -15.02 -18.84
N VAL A 163 -6.97 -15.09 -18.64
CA VAL A 163 -6.03 -13.97 -18.78
C VAL A 163 -5.04 -14.27 -19.89
N GLU A 164 -4.89 -13.36 -20.85
CA GLU A 164 -4.01 -13.51 -22.02
C GLU A 164 -3.29 -12.19 -22.33
N GLY A 165 -2.23 -12.26 -23.14
CA GLY A 165 -1.54 -11.09 -23.69
C GLY A 165 -0.41 -10.51 -22.86
N ALA A 166 -0.10 -11.07 -21.67
CA ALA A 166 1.09 -10.70 -20.94
C ALA A 166 2.35 -11.24 -21.63
N ALA A 167 3.42 -10.44 -21.65
CA ALA A 167 4.72 -10.77 -22.22
C ALA A 167 5.84 -10.23 -21.32
N GLY A 168 7.09 -10.52 -21.66
CA GLY A 168 8.26 -10.07 -20.90
C GLY A 168 9.43 -9.63 -21.76
N LYS A 169 10.30 -8.85 -21.15
CA LYS A 169 11.60 -8.41 -21.68
C LYS A 169 12.69 -8.78 -20.67
N PRO A 170 13.99 -8.83 -21.07
CA PRO A 170 15.07 -9.10 -20.14
C PRO A 170 15.01 -8.24 -18.88
N LYS A 171 15.31 -8.85 -17.74
CA LYS A 171 15.40 -8.17 -16.45
C LYS A 171 16.47 -7.11 -16.39
N THR A 172 16.34 -6.14 -15.50
CA THR A 172 17.33 -5.07 -15.29
C THR A 172 18.63 -5.59 -14.65
N GLU A 173 19.73 -4.87 -14.81
CA GLU A 173 21.04 -5.20 -14.21
C GLU A 173 21.13 -4.86 -12.72
N THR A 174 20.08 -4.27 -12.16
CA THR A 174 20.07 -3.82 -10.77
C THR A 174 18.82 -4.27 -10.03
N PHE A 175 18.93 -4.36 -8.70
CA PHE A 175 17.81 -4.43 -7.79
C PHE A 175 17.49 -3.07 -7.20
N LYS A 176 16.21 -2.78 -6.96
CA LYS A 176 15.79 -1.70 -6.08
C LYS A 176 16.12 -2.08 -4.64
N CYS A 177 16.78 -1.21 -3.91
CA CYS A 177 17.03 -1.40 -2.48
C CYS A 177 16.36 -0.26 -1.70
N SER A 178 15.52 -0.60 -0.74
CA SER A 178 14.86 0.34 0.16
C SER A 178 15.71 0.52 1.42
N ILE A 179 16.12 1.75 1.68
CA ILE A 179 16.91 2.14 2.85
C ILE A 179 15.99 2.85 3.83
N GLY A 180 15.74 2.22 4.98
CA GLY A 180 15.04 2.85 6.10
C GLY A 180 16.01 3.66 6.95
N TYR A 181 15.65 4.89 7.28
CA TYR A 181 16.44 5.75 8.15
C TYR A 181 15.56 6.51 9.15
N LYS A 182 16.08 6.74 10.36
CA LYS A 182 15.42 7.60 11.34
C LYS A 182 15.31 8.99 10.78
N ASP A 183 14.11 9.55 10.75
CA ASP A 183 13.90 10.83 10.09
C ASP A 183 13.47 11.92 11.09
N CYS A 184 12.28 11.80 11.65
CA CYS A 184 11.69 12.81 12.50
C CYS A 184 10.68 12.21 13.49
N PHE A 185 10.06 13.07 14.26
CA PHE A 185 8.87 12.75 15.05
C PHE A 185 7.65 13.46 14.45
N ILE A 186 6.52 12.77 14.41
CA ILE A 186 5.24 13.36 14.03
C ILE A 186 4.36 13.44 15.29
N GLY A 187 4.04 14.67 15.67
CA GLY A 187 2.97 14.94 16.61
C GLY A 187 1.64 15.03 15.88
N ASP A 188 0.60 14.47 16.48
CA ASP A 188 -0.75 14.42 15.91
C ASP A 188 -1.76 14.64 17.03
N GLY A 189 -2.66 15.61 16.88
CA GLY A 189 -3.72 15.90 17.82
C GLY A 189 -5.06 16.10 17.11
N GLU A 190 -6.11 15.54 17.69
CA GLU A 190 -7.45 15.62 17.11
C GLU A 190 -8.49 15.95 18.19
N ILE A 191 -9.56 16.67 17.79
CA ILE A 191 -10.73 16.96 18.62
C ILE A 191 -11.97 17.10 17.74
N SER A 192 -13.13 16.66 18.21
CA SER A 192 -14.37 16.66 17.43
C SER A 192 -15.35 17.75 17.89
N TYR A 193 -16.16 18.24 16.95
CA TYR A 193 -17.29 19.14 17.18
C TYR A 193 -18.53 18.59 16.47
N GLY A 194 -19.63 18.45 17.19
CA GLY A 194 -20.88 17.91 16.62
C GLY A 194 -22.04 18.91 16.70
N GLY A 195 -23.11 18.65 15.91
CA GLY A 195 -24.33 19.41 15.87
C GLY A 195 -24.21 20.74 15.13
N THR A 196 -25.27 21.55 15.15
CA THR A 196 -25.39 22.82 14.42
C THR A 196 -24.19 23.73 14.69
N GLY A 197 -23.59 24.28 13.64
CA GLY A 197 -22.42 25.15 13.71
C GLY A 197 -21.10 24.40 13.97
N CYS A 198 -21.06 23.09 13.80
CA CYS A 198 -19.84 22.31 14.03
C CYS A 198 -18.69 22.72 13.09
N VAL A 199 -18.97 23.05 11.83
CA VAL A 199 -17.97 23.53 10.87
C VAL A 199 -17.37 24.86 11.30
N ALA A 200 -18.20 25.81 11.73
CA ALA A 200 -17.72 27.10 12.21
C ALA A 200 -16.84 26.97 13.46
N ARG A 201 -17.24 26.11 14.42
CA ARG A 201 -16.45 25.81 15.61
C ARG A 201 -15.15 25.08 15.28
N GLY A 202 -15.17 24.13 14.36
CA GLY A 202 -13.96 23.47 13.88
C GLY A 202 -12.97 24.42 13.20
N LYS A 203 -13.46 25.35 12.37
CA LYS A 203 -12.63 26.39 11.74
C LYS A 203 -12.00 27.30 12.81
N LEU A 204 -12.79 27.78 13.77
CA LEU A 204 -12.29 28.58 14.88
C LEU A 204 -11.24 27.82 15.72
N ALA A 205 -11.45 26.53 15.96
CA ALA A 205 -10.46 25.70 16.67
C ALA A 205 -9.13 25.63 15.90
N LEU A 206 -9.16 25.49 14.58
CA LEU A 206 -7.95 25.51 13.74
C LEU A 206 -7.25 26.87 13.75
N GLU A 207 -7.98 27.97 13.79
CA GLU A 207 -7.43 29.34 13.93
C GLU A 207 -6.70 29.47 15.27
N ILE A 208 -7.35 29.10 16.37
CA ILE A 208 -6.76 29.10 17.72
C ILE A 208 -5.48 28.27 17.76
N LEU A 209 -5.49 27.06 17.19
CA LEU A 209 -4.31 26.18 17.19
C LEU A 209 -3.16 26.76 16.37
N ARG A 210 -3.43 27.45 15.25
CA ARG A 210 -2.39 28.15 14.46
C ARG A 210 -1.71 29.22 15.30
N GLU A 211 -2.50 30.08 15.93
CA GLU A 211 -1.99 31.17 16.78
C GLU A 211 -1.23 30.60 17.99
N ARG A 212 -1.78 29.58 18.64
CA ARG A 212 -1.15 28.94 19.80
C ARG A 212 0.19 28.32 19.47
N LEU A 213 0.27 27.51 18.41
CA LEU A 213 1.52 26.85 18.01
C LEU A 213 2.60 27.86 17.60
N GLU A 214 2.23 28.97 16.96
CA GLU A 214 3.16 30.05 16.69
C GLU A 214 3.69 30.73 17.96
N LEU A 215 2.83 30.86 18.98
CA LEU A 215 3.20 31.46 20.28
C LEU A 215 4.09 30.57 21.13
N VAL A 216 3.74 29.27 21.25
CA VAL A 216 4.41 28.37 22.21
C VAL A 216 5.60 27.63 21.61
N ALA A 217 5.67 27.51 20.30
CA ALA A 217 6.67 26.75 19.58
C ALA A 217 7.10 27.40 18.24
N PRO A 218 7.48 28.69 18.24
CA PRO A 218 7.83 29.42 17.01
C PRO A 218 9.02 28.75 16.31
N GLY A 219 8.85 28.35 15.05
CA GLY A 219 9.91 27.75 14.22
C GLY A 219 10.37 26.35 14.65
N VAL A 220 9.62 25.68 15.55
CA VAL A 220 9.93 24.32 16.02
C VAL A 220 9.57 23.27 14.96
N PHE A 221 8.46 23.47 14.27
CA PHE A 221 7.96 22.51 13.30
C PHE A 221 8.45 22.80 11.89
N ASP A 222 9.06 21.81 11.24
CA ASP A 222 9.48 21.91 9.84
C ASP A 222 8.26 21.94 8.89
N GLU A 223 7.17 21.26 9.30
CA GLU A 223 5.91 21.20 8.57
C GLU A 223 4.73 21.07 9.54
N LEU A 224 3.65 21.82 9.28
CA LEU A 224 2.38 21.72 10.01
C LEU A 224 1.22 21.56 9.02
N LYS A 225 0.36 20.58 9.28
CA LYS A 225 -0.86 20.33 8.53
C LYS A 225 -2.08 20.51 9.43
N PHE A 226 -3.09 21.22 8.91
CA PHE A 226 -4.32 21.54 9.61
C PHE A 226 -5.51 21.06 8.77
N ASP A 227 -6.19 20.04 9.24
CA ASP A 227 -7.30 19.39 8.55
C ASP A 227 -8.61 19.60 9.34
N LEU A 228 -9.69 19.82 8.60
CA LEU A 228 -11.05 19.68 9.10
C LEU A 228 -11.66 18.43 8.45
N ILE A 229 -11.50 17.29 9.11
CA ILE A 229 -11.99 16.00 8.64
C ILE A 229 -13.52 16.06 8.57
N GLY A 230 -14.09 15.55 7.49
CA GLY A 230 -15.49 15.71 7.13
C GLY A 230 -15.76 16.98 6.29
N CYS A 231 -14.71 17.76 6.00
CA CYS A 231 -14.82 19.01 5.24
C CYS A 231 -13.76 19.11 4.13
N ASN A 232 -12.47 19.14 4.45
CA ASN A 232 -11.40 19.44 3.49
C ASN A 232 -10.18 18.51 3.57
N SER A 233 -10.22 17.45 4.34
CA SER A 233 -9.05 16.61 4.57
C SER A 233 -8.66 15.70 3.40
N LEU A 234 -9.61 15.32 2.55
CA LEU A 234 -9.37 14.46 1.37
C LEU A 234 -9.23 15.28 0.09
N TYR A 235 -10.09 16.27 -0.08
CA TYR A 235 -10.08 17.15 -1.24
C TYR A 235 -9.73 18.58 -0.76
N TRP A 236 -8.61 19.11 -1.18
CA TRP A 236 -8.05 20.39 -0.77
C TRP A 236 -8.88 21.60 -1.24
N SER A 237 -10.19 21.57 -1.07
CA SER A 237 -11.02 22.74 -1.29
C SER A 237 -11.02 23.60 -0.04
N SER A 238 -10.81 24.90 -0.21
CA SER A 238 -10.85 25.89 0.88
C SER A 238 -12.21 25.98 1.57
N ASP A 239 -13.26 25.47 0.93
CA ASP A 239 -14.64 25.53 1.40
C ASP A 239 -15.26 24.14 1.50
N CYS A 240 -15.94 23.87 2.62
CA CYS A 240 -16.85 22.74 2.73
C CYS A 240 -18.04 22.99 1.78
N GLN A 241 -17.96 22.46 0.56
CA GLN A 241 -19.02 22.60 -0.45
C GLN A 241 -20.07 21.50 -0.27
N TYR A 242 -20.72 21.47 0.87
CA TYR A 242 -21.88 20.61 1.08
C TYR A 242 -23.16 21.43 0.98
N ASN A 243 -24.18 20.89 0.34
CA ASN A 243 -25.52 21.47 0.33
C ASN A 243 -26.15 21.52 1.74
N GLN A 244 -25.58 20.75 2.67
CA GLN A 244 -25.96 20.72 4.08
C GLN A 244 -24.71 20.60 4.95
N GLU A 245 -24.69 21.28 6.11
CA GLU A 245 -23.64 21.13 7.10
C GLU A 245 -23.57 19.67 7.60
N PRO A 246 -22.37 19.05 7.70
CA PRO A 246 -22.22 17.72 8.28
C PRO A 246 -22.67 17.73 9.75
N SER A 247 -23.13 16.58 10.25
CA SER A 247 -23.56 16.43 11.65
C SER A 247 -22.40 16.59 12.63
N GLU A 248 -21.17 16.33 12.21
CA GLU A 248 -19.95 16.46 12.98
C GLU A 248 -18.73 16.71 12.08
N VAL A 249 -17.71 17.31 12.64
CA VAL A 249 -16.38 17.44 12.04
C VAL A 249 -15.31 17.11 13.07
N ARG A 250 -14.14 16.72 12.56
CA ARG A 250 -12.98 16.46 13.42
C ARG A 250 -11.82 17.36 13.00
N VAL A 251 -11.39 18.20 13.90
CA VAL A 251 -10.17 19.00 13.78
C VAL A 251 -8.98 18.06 13.94
N ARG A 252 -8.01 18.16 13.06
CA ARG A 252 -6.74 17.45 13.17
C ARG A 252 -5.59 18.41 12.89
N VAL A 253 -4.58 18.40 13.75
CA VAL A 253 -3.31 19.07 13.50
C VAL A 253 -2.21 18.04 13.60
N ALA A 254 -1.39 17.96 12.57
CA ALA A 254 -0.20 17.13 12.55
C ALA A 254 1.02 17.96 12.18
N GLY A 255 2.17 17.61 12.75
CA GLY A 255 3.39 18.36 12.46
C GLY A 255 4.65 17.54 12.67
N ARG A 256 5.68 17.94 11.94
CA ARG A 256 7.00 17.32 11.90
C ARG A 256 7.95 18.08 12.82
N ALA A 257 8.57 17.37 13.75
CA ALA A 257 9.51 17.92 14.72
C ALA A 257 10.78 17.07 14.81
N LYS A 258 11.84 17.65 15.40
CA LYS A 258 13.13 16.98 15.55
C LYS A 258 13.19 16.07 16.77
N THR A 259 12.39 16.36 17.79
CA THR A 259 12.34 15.59 19.03
C THR A 259 10.90 15.18 19.37
N ARG A 260 10.77 14.11 20.14
CA ARG A 260 9.48 13.65 20.67
C ARG A 260 8.80 14.73 21.52
N THR A 261 9.55 15.40 22.37
CA THR A 261 9.03 16.45 23.26
C THR A 261 8.46 17.64 22.48
N GLU A 262 9.11 18.03 21.39
CA GLU A 262 8.58 19.06 20.48
C GLU A 262 7.30 18.58 19.80
N ALA A 263 7.27 17.34 19.31
CA ALA A 263 6.11 16.77 18.64
C ALA A 263 4.89 16.67 19.60
N ASP A 264 5.10 16.36 20.89
CA ASP A 264 4.06 16.28 21.93
C ASP A 264 3.32 17.61 22.13
N ILE A 265 3.94 18.75 21.82
CA ILE A 265 3.32 20.09 21.94
C ILE A 265 2.00 20.16 21.18
N ILE A 266 1.95 19.59 19.96
CA ILE A 266 0.74 19.61 19.13
C ILE A 266 -0.45 18.98 19.85
N GLY A 267 -0.25 17.76 20.35
CA GLY A 267 -1.30 17.05 21.06
C GLY A 267 -1.76 17.77 22.33
N ASN A 268 -0.83 18.40 23.06
CA ASN A 268 -1.13 19.15 24.26
C ASN A 268 -1.95 20.43 23.97
N GLU A 269 -1.62 21.15 22.89
CA GLU A 269 -2.41 22.33 22.47
C GLU A 269 -3.81 21.94 21.98
N VAL A 270 -3.95 20.80 21.29
CA VAL A 270 -5.26 20.28 20.88
C VAL A 270 -6.10 19.88 22.11
N GLU A 271 -5.51 19.17 23.06
CA GLU A 271 -6.20 18.79 24.31
C GLU A 271 -6.64 20.02 25.13
N ALA A 272 -5.85 21.09 25.14
CA ALA A 272 -6.18 22.34 25.82
C ALA A 272 -7.47 23.00 25.28
N LEU A 273 -7.92 22.68 24.07
CA LEU A 273 -9.18 23.17 23.51
C LEU A 273 -10.43 22.70 24.27
N TYR A 274 -10.33 21.66 25.13
CA TYR A 274 -11.45 21.29 26.00
C TYR A 274 -11.96 22.46 26.86
N THR A 275 -11.06 23.31 27.30
CA THR A 275 -11.38 24.44 28.18
C THR A 275 -11.11 25.80 27.53
N ASN A 276 -10.18 25.85 26.55
CA ASN A 276 -9.72 27.10 25.96
C ASN A 276 -10.15 27.26 24.49
N GLY A 277 -10.93 26.30 23.98
CA GLY A 277 -11.41 26.27 22.62
C GLY A 277 -12.88 26.65 22.44
N PRO A 278 -13.44 26.47 21.24
CA PRO A 278 -14.86 26.65 20.98
C PRO A 278 -15.72 25.70 21.84
N ALA A 279 -16.98 26.08 22.04
CA ALA A 279 -17.92 25.32 22.87
C ALA A 279 -18.16 23.90 22.31
N GLY A 280 -18.21 22.89 23.18
CA GLY A 280 -18.62 21.54 22.86
C GLY A 280 -17.55 20.69 22.15
N GLY A 281 -16.26 21.02 22.33
CA GLY A 281 -15.17 20.14 21.91
C GLY A 281 -15.19 18.81 22.69
N CYS A 282 -15.02 17.69 22.00
CA CYS A 282 -15.06 16.36 22.62
C CYS A 282 -14.14 15.36 21.92
N GLY A 283 -13.83 14.24 22.63
CA GLY A 283 -13.09 13.13 22.06
C GLY A 283 -11.69 13.50 21.58
N ALA A 284 -10.97 14.35 22.33
CA ALA A 284 -9.59 14.66 21.99
C ALA A 284 -8.70 13.43 22.10
N VAL A 285 -7.85 13.24 21.10
CA VAL A 285 -6.77 12.24 21.10
C VAL A 285 -5.47 12.88 20.65
N LYS A 286 -4.36 12.32 21.14
CA LYS A 286 -3.02 12.78 20.78
C LYS A 286 -2.07 11.59 20.62
N HIS A 287 -1.20 11.70 19.61
CA HIS A 287 -0.20 10.68 19.33
C HIS A 287 1.13 11.33 18.95
N THR A 288 2.22 10.66 19.31
CA THR A 288 3.54 11.01 18.81
C THR A 288 4.22 9.74 18.30
N ARG A 289 4.69 9.79 17.07
CA ARG A 289 5.30 8.67 16.36
C ARG A 289 6.70 8.99 15.93
N ASP A 290 7.61 8.02 16.09
CA ASP A 290 8.93 8.02 15.49
C ASP A 290 8.76 7.61 14.02
N ILE A 291 9.36 8.35 13.11
CA ILE A 291 9.24 8.11 11.68
C ILE A 291 10.54 7.51 11.14
N VAL A 292 10.41 6.36 10.51
CA VAL A 292 11.42 5.77 9.66
C VAL A 292 11.03 6.06 8.21
N SER A 293 11.76 6.96 7.60
CA SER A 293 11.56 7.28 6.18
C SER A 293 12.34 6.33 5.28
N VAL A 294 11.91 6.19 4.03
CA VAL A 294 12.50 5.28 3.07
C VAL A 294 13.08 6.05 1.88
N ALA A 295 14.36 5.79 1.60
CA ALA A 295 15.02 6.18 0.38
C ALA A 295 15.26 4.95 -0.50
N SER A 296 15.09 5.08 -1.82
CA SER A 296 15.37 3.99 -2.75
C SER A 296 16.70 4.23 -3.47
N ILE A 297 17.51 3.19 -3.57
CA ILE A 297 18.71 3.15 -4.39
C ILE A 297 18.69 1.94 -5.31
N LEU A 298 19.51 1.96 -6.35
CA LEU A 298 19.76 0.80 -7.19
C LEU A 298 21.09 0.17 -6.78
N VAL A 299 21.09 -1.16 -6.62
CA VAL A 299 22.29 -1.95 -6.30
C VAL A 299 22.53 -2.96 -7.41
N SER A 300 23.80 -3.22 -7.73
CA SER A 300 24.15 -4.21 -8.74
C SER A 300 23.70 -5.62 -8.31
N ARG A 301 23.19 -6.41 -9.26
CA ARG A 301 22.86 -7.83 -9.01
C ARG A 301 24.07 -8.67 -8.59
N TYR A 302 25.28 -8.26 -8.97
CA TYR A 302 26.51 -8.96 -8.57
C TYR A 302 26.83 -8.80 -7.08
N ASP A 303 26.32 -7.75 -6.45
CA ASP A 303 26.59 -7.42 -5.05
C ASP A 303 25.58 -8.09 -4.08
N VAL A 304 24.49 -8.65 -4.59
CA VAL A 304 23.40 -9.24 -3.77
C VAL A 304 23.11 -10.65 -4.27
N LYS A 305 23.31 -11.63 -3.41
CA LYS A 305 23.03 -13.04 -3.73
C LYS A 305 21.99 -13.59 -2.77
N PRO A 306 20.87 -14.17 -3.27
CA PRO A 306 19.92 -14.85 -2.42
C PRO A 306 20.50 -16.16 -1.91
N GLU A 307 20.28 -16.45 -0.63
CA GLU A 307 20.62 -17.72 0.01
C GLU A 307 19.35 -18.31 0.63
N ALA A 308 19.32 -19.63 0.76
CA ALA A 308 18.26 -20.35 1.42
C ALA A 308 18.86 -21.34 2.43
N GLU A 309 18.18 -21.51 3.56
CA GLU A 309 18.55 -22.46 4.60
C GLU A 309 17.33 -23.29 4.99
N LEU A 310 17.48 -24.59 5.10
CA LEU A 310 16.41 -25.50 5.46
C LEU A 310 16.48 -25.86 6.95
N PHE A 311 15.37 -25.68 7.64
CA PHE A 311 15.19 -26.10 9.03
C PHE A 311 14.16 -27.22 9.11
N THR A 312 14.45 -28.24 9.90
CA THR A 312 13.47 -29.28 10.22
C THR A 312 12.84 -28.96 11.57
N VAL A 313 11.52 -28.93 11.63
CA VAL A 313 10.72 -28.60 12.80
C VAL A 313 10.09 -29.90 13.34
#